data_2ad24787156ad32e8190e98df60d73eb
#
_entry.id   2ad24787156ad32e8190e98df60d73eb
#
_cell.length_a   1.000
_cell.length_b   1.000
_cell.length_c   1.000
_cell.angle_alpha   90.00
_cell.angle_beta   90.00
_cell.angle_gamma   90.00
#
_symmetry.space_group_name_H-M   'P 1'
#
loop_
_entity.id
_entity.type
_entity.pdbx_description
1 polymer ?
#
loop_
_entity_poly.entity_id
_entity_poly.type
_entity_poly.pdbx_seq_one_letter_code
_entity_poly.pdbx_strand_id
1 'polypeptide(L)'
;MSLFLTSITSIIPIIAIIVLGYILQVKGWFGDAFGPNLSRLIMNVALPASIFVSVMKYLTLDKLISLSGGLLYTFVAFILGYIVAYIAVVVFKVRTGRRGTMINTFVNANTIFIGLPLNVALFGDQALPYFLIYYITNTISTWTLGVYLMTSDSKSGQSKKTSKFDWKKLLPAPLVGFLVALLFLILRISIPDFATNTLTYVGNIVTPLSLIYIGIVLAKAGLNTIRFDKDTIVTLVGRFILAPLIMLLVLKFFAPNMVTAEFKTFMIQSATPALAVLPILASQGKGDVEFSTNVVTLSTVLFIVVIPILQTLLG
;
A
#
# COMPACT_ATOMS: atom_id res chain seq x y z
N MET A 1 -12.22 25.70 7.50
CA MET A 1 -11.40 26.06 6.31
C MET A 1 -9.93 25.77 6.53
N SER A 2 -9.38 25.95 7.73
CA SER A 2 -7.95 25.73 8.04
C SER A 2 -7.48 24.27 7.91
N LEU A 3 -8.22 23.28 8.45
CA LEU A 3 -7.83 21.85 8.41
C LEU A 3 -7.81 21.29 6.98
N PHE A 4 -8.81 21.61 6.17
CA PHE A 4 -8.86 21.18 4.76
C PHE A 4 -7.73 21.79 3.94
N LEU A 5 -7.46 23.09 4.11
CA LEU A 5 -6.33 23.74 3.43
C LEU A 5 -4.98 23.17 3.90
N THR A 6 -4.82 22.93 5.19
CA THR A 6 -3.60 22.30 5.73
C THR A 6 -3.42 20.87 5.16
N SER A 7 -4.50 20.10 5.04
CA SER A 7 -4.47 18.77 4.43
C SER A 7 -4.06 18.81 2.96
N ILE A 8 -4.60 19.76 2.20
CA ILE A 8 -4.21 19.95 0.78
C ILE A 8 -2.74 20.37 0.68
N THR A 9 -2.29 21.35 1.46
CA THR A 9 -0.91 21.83 1.41
C THR A 9 0.10 20.73 1.74
N SER A 10 -0.23 19.81 2.65
CA SER A 10 0.61 18.66 2.98
C SER A 10 0.73 17.65 1.83
N ILE A 11 -0.25 17.60 0.93
CA ILE A 11 -0.28 16.64 -0.20
C ILE A 11 0.28 17.26 -1.49
N ILE A 12 0.31 18.57 -1.62
CA ILE A 12 0.88 19.26 -2.80
C ILE A 12 2.31 18.78 -3.14
N PRO A 13 3.27 18.68 -2.20
CA PRO A 13 4.60 18.18 -2.52
C PRO A 13 4.58 16.74 -3.07
N ILE A 14 3.71 15.89 -2.55
CA ILE A 14 3.52 14.51 -3.02
C ILE A 14 3.07 14.53 -4.48
N ILE A 15 2.02 15.30 -4.78
CA ILE A 15 1.48 15.44 -6.14
C ILE A 15 2.54 16.02 -7.07
N ALA A 16 3.26 17.06 -6.66
CA ALA A 16 4.28 17.70 -7.48
C ALA A 16 5.40 16.72 -7.89
N ILE A 17 5.83 15.84 -6.98
CA ILE A 17 6.86 14.84 -7.28
C ILE A 17 6.29 13.73 -8.18
N ILE A 18 5.04 13.32 -8.01
CA ILE A 18 4.37 12.38 -8.91
C ILE A 18 4.27 12.97 -10.32
N VAL A 19 3.84 14.22 -10.44
CA VAL A 19 3.74 14.94 -11.72
C VAL A 19 5.13 15.09 -12.36
N LEU A 20 6.17 15.37 -11.58
CA LEU A 20 7.54 15.40 -12.07
C LEU A 20 7.93 14.05 -12.70
N GLY A 21 7.72 12.95 -11.99
CA GLY A 21 8.00 11.59 -12.50
C GLY A 21 7.21 11.28 -13.79
N TYR A 22 5.94 11.68 -13.86
CA TYR A 22 5.08 11.57 -15.04
C TYR A 22 5.65 12.34 -16.24
N ILE A 23 5.99 13.64 -16.05
CA ILE A 23 6.51 14.50 -17.10
C ILE A 23 7.85 13.98 -17.64
N LEU A 24 8.76 13.57 -16.76
CA LEU A 24 10.07 13.05 -17.17
C LEU A 24 9.93 11.73 -17.96
N GLN A 25 8.99 10.87 -17.59
CA GLN A 25 8.71 9.64 -18.36
C GLN A 25 8.12 9.97 -19.73
N VAL A 26 7.15 10.88 -19.82
CA VAL A 26 6.54 11.30 -21.09
C VAL A 26 7.57 11.98 -22.01
N LYS A 27 8.51 12.75 -21.46
CA LYS A 27 9.62 13.35 -22.21
C LYS A 27 10.71 12.36 -22.63
N GLY A 28 10.58 11.07 -22.28
CA GLY A 28 11.53 10.04 -22.69
C GLY A 28 12.86 10.04 -21.92
N TRP A 29 12.95 10.73 -20.77
CA TRP A 29 14.16 10.73 -19.94
C TRP A 29 14.45 9.36 -19.34
N PHE A 30 13.41 8.55 -19.12
CA PHE A 30 13.50 7.25 -18.49
C PHE A 30 13.23 6.14 -19.52
N GLY A 31 14.24 5.30 -19.74
CA GLY A 31 14.07 4.07 -20.52
C GLY A 31 13.21 3.02 -19.82
N ASP A 32 12.85 1.96 -20.53
CA ASP A 32 11.92 0.92 -20.03
C ASP A 32 12.38 0.21 -18.76
N ALA A 33 13.68 0.02 -18.60
CA ALA A 33 14.28 -0.62 -17.43
C ALA A 33 14.33 0.29 -16.19
N PHE A 34 14.18 1.61 -16.34
CA PHE A 34 14.39 2.55 -15.22
C PHE A 34 13.36 2.35 -14.11
N GLY A 35 12.06 2.28 -14.42
CA GLY A 35 11.00 2.04 -13.43
C GLY A 35 11.22 0.74 -12.63
N PRO A 36 11.40 -0.42 -13.27
CA PRO A 36 11.73 -1.67 -12.59
C PRO A 36 12.99 -1.60 -11.72
N ASN A 37 14.06 -0.95 -12.18
CA ASN A 37 15.31 -0.79 -11.41
C ASN A 37 15.11 0.14 -10.21
N LEU A 38 14.36 1.22 -10.37
CA LEU A 38 13.98 2.14 -9.30
C LEU A 38 13.17 1.43 -8.20
N SER A 39 12.16 0.66 -8.61
CA SER A 39 11.37 -0.17 -7.69
C SER A 39 12.26 -1.16 -6.94
N ARG A 40 13.22 -1.80 -7.61
CA ARG A 40 14.15 -2.74 -7.00
C ARG A 40 15.06 -2.06 -5.97
N LEU A 41 15.58 -0.87 -6.27
CA LEU A 41 16.40 -0.07 -5.34
C LEU A 41 15.60 0.30 -4.09
N ILE A 42 14.37 0.80 -4.28
CA ILE A 42 13.50 1.17 -3.16
C ILE A 42 13.23 -0.05 -2.28
N MET A 43 12.77 -1.15 -2.87
CA MET A 43 12.32 -2.33 -2.12
C MET A 43 13.43 -3.07 -1.40
N ASN A 44 14.62 -3.18 -2.01
CA ASN A 44 15.65 -4.07 -1.50
C ASN A 44 16.78 -3.34 -0.75
N VAL A 45 16.85 -2.02 -0.85
CA VAL A 45 17.93 -1.23 -0.24
C VAL A 45 17.36 -0.11 0.62
N ALA A 46 16.65 0.83 0.01
CA ALA A 46 16.25 2.06 0.71
C ALA A 46 15.20 1.80 1.81
N LEU A 47 14.19 1.01 1.51
CA LEU A 47 13.11 0.74 2.45
C LEU A 47 13.55 -0.11 3.65
N PRO A 48 14.33 -1.19 3.53
CA PRO A 48 14.91 -1.87 4.67
C PRO A 48 15.72 -0.95 5.57
N ALA A 49 16.54 -0.06 5.00
CA ALA A 49 17.32 0.92 5.76
C ALA A 49 16.43 1.92 6.51
N SER A 50 15.42 2.48 5.83
CA SER A 50 14.45 3.40 6.44
C SER A 50 13.72 2.75 7.62
N ILE A 51 13.22 1.53 7.43
CA ILE A 51 12.51 0.78 8.47
C ILE A 51 13.43 0.48 9.66
N PHE A 52 14.64 0.01 9.38
CA PHE A 52 15.61 -0.31 10.41
C PHE A 52 15.88 0.91 11.31
N VAL A 53 16.22 2.05 10.73
CA VAL A 53 16.48 3.31 11.47
C VAL A 53 15.25 3.74 12.27
N SER A 54 14.08 3.66 11.67
CA SER A 54 12.83 4.09 12.31
C SER A 54 12.47 3.20 13.51
N VAL A 55 12.64 1.89 13.39
CA VAL A 55 12.44 0.96 14.51
C VAL A 55 13.40 1.27 15.64
N MET A 56 14.69 1.43 15.34
CA MET A 56 15.69 1.73 16.36
C MET A 56 15.47 3.08 17.04
N LYS A 57 14.91 4.06 16.33
CA LYS A 57 14.67 5.42 16.85
C LYS A 57 13.36 5.58 17.62
N TYR A 58 12.28 4.93 17.19
CA TYR A 58 10.92 5.23 17.66
C TYR A 58 10.24 4.06 18.39
N LEU A 59 10.78 2.84 18.28
CA LEU A 59 10.20 1.66 18.92
C LEU A 59 10.94 1.34 20.23
N THR A 60 10.15 0.98 21.25
CA THR A 60 10.64 0.38 22.50
C THR A 60 9.98 -0.99 22.70
N LEU A 61 10.51 -1.83 23.60
CA LEU A 61 9.91 -3.14 23.88
C LEU A 61 8.47 -3.02 24.38
N ASP A 62 8.17 -2.03 25.22
CA ASP A 62 6.81 -1.79 25.74
C ASP A 62 5.86 -1.39 24.60
N LYS A 63 6.30 -0.50 23.69
CA LYS A 63 5.53 -0.16 22.49
C LYS A 63 5.32 -1.35 21.58
N LEU A 64 6.31 -2.22 21.42
CA LEU A 64 6.18 -3.43 20.59
C LEU A 64 5.06 -4.34 21.11
N ILE A 65 4.96 -4.52 22.43
CA ILE A 65 3.87 -5.29 23.04
C ILE A 65 2.52 -4.61 22.80
N SER A 66 2.44 -3.29 22.98
CA SER A 66 1.20 -2.55 22.72
C SER A 66 0.75 -2.59 21.26
N LEU A 67 1.67 -2.68 20.31
CA LEU A 67 1.39 -2.77 18.87
C LEU A 67 0.84 -4.14 18.44
N SER A 68 0.96 -5.18 19.26
CA SER A 68 0.42 -6.51 18.93
C SER A 68 -1.09 -6.51 18.73
N GLY A 69 -1.83 -5.66 19.45
CA GLY A 69 -3.25 -5.42 19.24
C GLY A 69 -3.56 -4.87 17.84
N GLY A 70 -2.72 -3.98 17.33
CA GLY A 70 -2.86 -3.42 15.98
C GLY A 70 -2.83 -4.48 14.88
N LEU A 71 -1.99 -5.53 15.02
CA LEU A 71 -2.00 -6.67 14.10
C LEU A 71 -3.35 -7.38 14.11
N LEU A 72 -3.91 -7.66 15.29
CA LEU A 72 -5.20 -8.32 15.40
C LEU A 72 -6.31 -7.50 14.71
N TYR A 73 -6.37 -6.20 14.97
CA TYR A 73 -7.39 -5.32 14.41
C TYR A 73 -7.27 -5.22 12.88
N THR A 74 -6.05 -5.09 12.36
CA THR A 74 -5.84 -5.08 10.91
C THR A 74 -6.21 -6.41 10.27
N PHE A 75 -5.86 -7.56 10.87
CA PHE A 75 -6.27 -8.87 10.38
C PHE A 75 -7.79 -9.04 10.36
N VAL A 76 -8.49 -8.64 11.43
CA VAL A 76 -9.96 -8.68 11.49
C VAL A 76 -10.56 -7.81 10.38
N ALA A 77 -10.07 -6.58 10.20
CA ALA A 77 -10.54 -5.69 9.13
C ALA A 77 -10.31 -6.29 7.74
N PHE A 78 -9.18 -6.95 7.49
CA PHE A 78 -8.89 -7.60 6.21
C PHE A 78 -9.81 -8.81 5.97
N ILE A 79 -10.06 -9.65 6.97
CA ILE A 79 -10.99 -10.79 6.86
C ILE A 79 -12.40 -10.27 6.51
N LEU A 80 -12.89 -9.27 7.23
CA LEU A 80 -14.19 -8.64 6.93
C LEU A 80 -14.19 -8.01 5.52
N GLY A 81 -13.09 -7.38 5.13
CA GLY A 81 -12.88 -6.84 3.79
C GLY A 81 -13.03 -7.91 2.70
N TYR A 82 -12.42 -9.10 2.88
CA TYR A 82 -12.57 -10.23 1.96
C TYR A 82 -14.00 -10.72 1.88
N ILE A 83 -14.71 -10.84 3.01
CA ILE A 83 -16.10 -11.27 3.04
C ILE A 83 -16.98 -10.28 2.28
N VAL A 84 -16.86 -8.98 2.57
CA VAL A 84 -17.66 -7.94 1.91
C VAL A 84 -17.31 -7.84 0.41
N ALA A 85 -16.02 -7.94 0.05
CA ALA A 85 -15.59 -7.94 -1.35
C ALA A 85 -16.15 -9.14 -2.11
N TYR A 86 -16.16 -10.33 -1.51
CA TYR A 86 -16.76 -11.52 -2.12
C TYR A 86 -18.28 -11.37 -2.31
N ILE A 87 -18.98 -10.87 -1.30
CA ILE A 87 -20.41 -10.56 -1.40
C ILE A 87 -20.65 -9.56 -2.55
N ALA A 88 -19.84 -8.50 -2.65
CA ALA A 88 -19.94 -7.52 -3.73
C ALA A 88 -19.73 -8.16 -5.11
N VAL A 89 -18.75 -9.07 -5.27
CA VAL A 89 -18.55 -9.82 -6.52
C VAL A 89 -19.79 -10.59 -6.94
N VAL A 90 -20.47 -11.25 -6.00
CA VAL A 90 -21.67 -12.06 -6.25
C VAL A 90 -22.87 -11.16 -6.57
N VAL A 91 -23.14 -10.16 -5.71
CA VAL A 91 -24.30 -9.25 -5.84
C VAL A 91 -24.24 -8.44 -7.14
N PHE A 92 -23.07 -7.88 -7.45
CA PHE A 92 -22.89 -7.08 -8.66
C PHE A 92 -22.56 -7.91 -9.90
N LYS A 93 -22.52 -9.26 -9.79
CA LYS A 93 -22.23 -10.19 -10.89
C LYS A 93 -20.99 -9.77 -11.67
N VAL A 94 -19.87 -9.57 -10.97
CA VAL A 94 -18.60 -9.14 -11.56
C VAL A 94 -18.10 -10.18 -12.56
N ARG A 95 -17.63 -9.71 -13.71
CA ARG A 95 -17.16 -10.55 -14.81
C ARG A 95 -16.00 -11.45 -14.38
N THR A 96 -15.99 -12.69 -14.85
CA THR A 96 -14.86 -13.63 -14.67
C THR A 96 -13.58 -13.03 -15.26
N GLY A 97 -12.45 -13.22 -14.59
CA GLY A 97 -11.17 -12.60 -14.91
C GLY A 97 -10.97 -11.22 -14.28
N ARG A 98 -12.00 -10.64 -13.64
CA ARG A 98 -11.96 -9.37 -12.90
C ARG A 98 -12.20 -9.52 -11.41
N ARG A 99 -12.76 -10.65 -11.00
CA ARG A 99 -13.16 -10.92 -9.60
C ARG A 99 -11.97 -10.88 -8.66
N GLY A 100 -10.90 -11.58 -9.02
CA GLY A 100 -9.67 -11.60 -8.23
C GLY A 100 -9.03 -10.21 -8.09
N THR A 101 -8.98 -9.44 -9.18
CA THR A 101 -8.51 -8.05 -9.16
C THR A 101 -9.38 -7.18 -8.26
N MET A 102 -10.71 -7.27 -8.38
CA MET A 102 -11.64 -6.50 -7.56
C MET A 102 -11.47 -6.81 -6.08
N ILE A 103 -11.47 -8.10 -5.68
CA ILE A 103 -11.32 -8.50 -4.28
C ILE A 103 -9.95 -8.04 -3.74
N ASN A 104 -8.89 -8.23 -4.51
CA ASN A 104 -7.56 -7.79 -4.11
C ASN A 104 -7.48 -6.27 -3.95
N THR A 105 -8.04 -5.50 -4.87
CA THR A 105 -8.09 -4.03 -4.79
C THR A 105 -8.90 -3.58 -3.57
N PHE A 106 -9.99 -4.25 -3.26
CA PHE A 106 -10.83 -3.90 -2.13
C PHE A 106 -10.07 -4.03 -0.81
N VAL A 107 -9.32 -5.11 -0.62
CA VAL A 107 -8.66 -5.44 0.65
C VAL A 107 -7.24 -4.89 0.74
N ASN A 108 -6.44 -5.11 -0.29
CA ASN A 108 -5.01 -4.81 -0.27
C ASN A 108 -4.69 -3.45 -0.91
N ALA A 109 -3.71 -2.77 -0.32
CA ALA A 109 -3.35 -1.40 -0.66
C ALA A 109 -1.91 -1.27 -1.14
N ASN A 110 -1.62 -0.25 -1.94
CA ASN A 110 -0.26 0.14 -2.32
C ASN A 110 0.44 0.85 -1.16
N THR A 111 0.71 0.09 -0.12
CA THR A 111 1.30 0.60 1.12
C THR A 111 2.70 1.16 0.95
N ILE A 112 3.53 0.58 0.07
CA ILE A 112 4.94 0.96 -0.06
C ILE A 112 5.10 2.23 -0.90
N PHE A 113 4.64 2.21 -2.15
CA PHE A 113 4.94 3.30 -3.08
C PHE A 113 4.07 4.54 -2.86
N ILE A 114 2.90 4.40 -2.26
CA ILE A 114 1.99 5.51 -1.95
C ILE A 114 1.76 5.63 -0.45
N GLY A 115 1.41 4.55 0.22
CA GLY A 115 1.04 4.57 1.63
C GLY A 115 2.14 5.05 2.55
N LEU A 116 3.38 4.59 2.36
CA LEU A 116 4.52 4.99 3.18
C LEU A 116 4.92 6.46 3.00
N PRO A 117 5.16 6.96 1.77
CA PRO A 117 5.44 8.37 1.56
C PRO A 117 4.36 9.28 2.12
N LEU A 118 3.11 8.90 1.92
CA LEU A 118 1.96 9.62 2.45
C LEU A 118 1.95 9.62 3.98
N ASN A 119 2.20 8.47 4.62
CA ASN A 119 2.23 8.35 6.07
C ASN A 119 3.31 9.23 6.70
N VAL A 120 4.51 9.23 6.10
CA VAL A 120 5.63 10.06 6.55
C VAL A 120 5.32 11.55 6.35
N ALA A 121 4.74 11.93 5.23
CA ALA A 121 4.39 13.33 4.97
C ALA A 121 3.30 13.86 5.91
N LEU A 122 2.32 13.02 6.29
CA LEU A 122 1.21 13.42 7.15
C LEU A 122 1.53 13.34 8.64
N PHE A 123 2.28 12.34 9.06
CA PHE A 123 2.45 12.00 10.48
C PHE A 123 3.92 11.93 10.94
N GLY A 124 4.87 12.11 10.01
CA GLY A 124 6.31 12.01 10.28
C GLY A 124 6.79 10.57 10.49
N ASP A 125 8.11 10.40 10.62
CA ASP A 125 8.76 9.11 10.80
C ASP A 125 8.33 8.37 12.08
N GLN A 126 7.87 9.10 13.08
CA GLN A 126 7.36 8.54 14.34
C GLN A 126 6.14 7.62 14.15
N ALA A 127 5.42 7.75 13.04
CA ALA A 127 4.27 6.89 12.71
C ALA A 127 4.67 5.62 11.94
N LEU A 128 5.95 5.44 11.58
CA LEU A 128 6.43 4.26 10.85
C LEU A 128 6.21 2.94 11.58
N PRO A 129 6.35 2.81 12.93
CA PRO A 129 5.99 1.57 13.62
C PRO A 129 4.54 1.14 13.37
N TYR A 130 3.58 2.07 13.39
CA TYR A 130 2.16 1.79 13.12
C TYR A 130 1.94 1.43 11.64
N PHE A 131 2.61 2.13 10.73
CA PHE A 131 2.61 1.79 9.32
C PHE A 131 3.06 0.33 9.09
N LEU A 132 4.12 -0.11 9.78
CA LEU A 132 4.65 -1.48 9.64
C LEU A 132 3.64 -2.55 10.04
N ILE A 133 2.82 -2.31 11.06
CA ILE A 133 1.75 -3.23 11.46
C ILE A 133 0.78 -3.45 10.30
N TYR A 134 0.28 -2.37 9.71
CA TYR A 134 -0.60 -2.45 8.55
C TYR A 134 0.10 -3.12 7.35
N TYR A 135 1.36 -2.75 7.10
CA TYR A 135 2.17 -3.31 6.03
C TYR A 135 2.37 -4.82 6.13
N ILE A 136 2.62 -5.36 7.33
CA ILE A 136 2.76 -6.81 7.58
C ILE A 136 1.47 -7.51 7.19
N THR A 137 0.33 -7.07 7.71
CA THR A 137 -0.99 -7.64 7.39
C THR A 137 -1.27 -7.57 5.88
N ASN A 138 -1.04 -6.41 5.26
CA ASN A 138 -1.22 -6.19 3.82
C ASN A 138 -0.33 -7.12 2.99
N THR A 139 0.93 -7.33 3.40
CA THR A 139 1.89 -8.19 2.70
C THR A 139 1.47 -9.65 2.77
N ILE A 140 1.14 -10.14 3.97
CA ILE A 140 0.66 -11.52 4.15
C ILE A 140 -0.60 -11.73 3.32
N SER A 141 -1.58 -10.83 3.44
CA SER A 141 -2.84 -10.88 2.71
C SER A 141 -2.64 -10.89 1.18
N THR A 142 -1.81 -9.96 0.67
CA THR A 142 -1.53 -9.84 -0.77
C THR A 142 -0.93 -11.11 -1.35
N TRP A 143 0.12 -11.64 -0.72
CA TRP A 143 0.92 -12.75 -1.26
C TRP A 143 0.34 -14.14 -0.94
N THR A 144 -0.68 -14.21 -0.11
CA THR A 144 -1.44 -15.45 0.14
C THR A 144 -2.77 -15.42 -0.62
N LEU A 145 -3.82 -14.93 0.04
CA LEU A 145 -5.19 -14.92 -0.51
C LEU A 145 -5.31 -14.04 -1.77
N GLY A 146 -4.66 -12.86 -1.79
CA GLY A 146 -4.72 -11.95 -2.90
C GLY A 146 -4.20 -12.58 -4.20
N VAL A 147 -3.00 -13.15 -4.18
CA VAL A 147 -2.41 -13.84 -5.35
C VAL A 147 -3.22 -15.09 -5.71
N TYR A 148 -3.65 -15.87 -4.73
CA TYR A 148 -4.47 -17.06 -4.97
C TYR A 148 -5.76 -16.72 -5.71
N LEU A 149 -6.51 -15.74 -5.26
CA LEU A 149 -7.76 -15.32 -5.88
C LEU A 149 -7.56 -14.77 -7.29
N MET A 150 -6.48 -14.02 -7.53
CA MET A 150 -6.16 -13.50 -8.86
C MET A 150 -5.74 -14.60 -9.84
N THR A 151 -4.93 -15.55 -9.39
CA THR A 151 -4.46 -16.65 -10.25
C THR A 151 -5.53 -17.71 -10.51
N SER A 152 -6.54 -17.80 -9.66
CA SER A 152 -7.69 -18.69 -9.82
C SER A 152 -8.79 -18.11 -10.71
N ASP A 153 -8.79 -16.80 -10.98
CA ASP A 153 -9.81 -16.09 -11.74
C ASP A 153 -9.38 -15.87 -13.19
N SER A 154 -9.34 -16.94 -13.98
CA SER A 154 -8.98 -16.88 -15.41
C SER A 154 -10.18 -16.56 -16.28
N LYS A 155 -10.02 -15.67 -17.30
CA LYS A 155 -11.02 -15.39 -18.35
C LYS A 155 -11.48 -16.65 -19.12
N SER A 156 -10.59 -17.62 -19.25
CA SER A 156 -10.86 -18.85 -20.03
C SER A 156 -11.55 -19.98 -19.24
N GLY A 157 -11.82 -19.75 -17.93
CA GLY A 157 -12.33 -20.80 -17.05
C GLY A 157 -11.33 -21.94 -16.77
N GLN A 158 -10.19 -21.94 -17.43
CA GLN A 158 -9.12 -22.90 -17.19
C GLN A 158 -8.21 -22.39 -16.06
N SER A 159 -8.56 -22.70 -14.83
CA SER A 159 -7.67 -22.51 -13.67
C SER A 159 -6.38 -23.28 -13.91
N LYS A 160 -5.24 -22.59 -14.07
CA LYS A 160 -3.95 -23.26 -13.92
C LYS A 160 -3.88 -23.77 -12.49
N LYS A 161 -3.51 -25.07 -12.32
CA LYS A 161 -3.10 -25.62 -11.04
C LYS A 161 -2.21 -24.58 -10.35
N THR A 162 -2.62 -24.17 -9.15
CA THR A 162 -2.01 -23.17 -8.27
C THR A 162 -0.50 -23.05 -8.48
N SER A 163 -0.02 -21.86 -8.78
CA SER A 163 1.42 -21.59 -8.70
C SER A 163 1.88 -22.02 -7.32
N LYS A 164 2.96 -22.81 -7.24
CA LYS A 164 3.52 -23.23 -5.95
C LYS A 164 3.66 -22.00 -5.07
N PHE A 165 3.14 -22.08 -3.85
CA PHE A 165 3.23 -21.01 -2.87
C PHE A 165 4.70 -20.66 -2.63
N ASP A 166 5.07 -19.42 -2.93
CA ASP A 166 6.45 -18.95 -2.82
C ASP A 166 6.65 -18.24 -1.47
N TRP A 167 7.12 -19.00 -0.49
CA TRP A 167 7.42 -18.50 0.86
C TRP A 167 8.37 -17.29 0.87
N LYS A 168 9.24 -17.15 -0.14
CA LYS A 168 10.16 -16.02 -0.24
C LYS A 168 9.44 -14.70 -0.43
N LYS A 169 8.23 -14.71 -1.00
CA LYS A 169 7.39 -13.53 -1.17
C LYS A 169 6.77 -13.04 0.14
N LEU A 170 6.70 -13.88 1.17
CA LEU A 170 6.25 -13.49 2.50
C LEU A 170 7.34 -12.81 3.34
N LEU A 171 8.61 -12.94 2.93
CA LEU A 171 9.75 -12.31 3.58
C LEU A 171 10.43 -11.31 2.63
N PRO A 172 9.73 -10.26 2.21
CA PRO A 172 10.33 -9.21 1.38
C PRO A 172 11.40 -8.46 2.18
N ALA A 173 12.38 -7.88 1.48
CA ALA A 173 13.51 -7.20 2.12
C ALA A 173 13.10 -6.15 3.19
N PRO A 174 12.01 -5.38 3.04
CA PRO A 174 11.54 -4.48 4.09
C PRO A 174 11.18 -5.18 5.39
N LEU A 175 10.52 -6.36 5.31
CA LEU A 175 10.20 -7.16 6.49
C LEU A 175 11.47 -7.74 7.12
N VAL A 176 12.43 -8.17 6.33
CA VAL A 176 13.74 -8.61 6.84
C VAL A 176 14.43 -7.47 7.58
N GLY A 177 14.44 -6.25 7.02
CA GLY A 177 14.95 -5.05 7.70
C GLY A 177 14.29 -4.79 9.05
N PHE A 178 12.97 -4.96 9.12
CA PHE A 178 12.22 -4.87 10.38
C PHE A 178 12.62 -5.94 11.39
N LEU A 179 12.69 -7.21 10.97
CA LEU A 179 13.08 -8.32 11.86
C LEU A 179 14.51 -8.15 12.39
N VAL A 180 15.44 -7.70 11.55
CA VAL A 180 16.81 -7.39 11.98
C VAL A 180 16.80 -6.25 12.99
N ALA A 181 16.04 -5.18 12.75
CA ALA A 181 15.92 -4.08 13.70
C ALA A 181 15.32 -4.53 15.05
N LEU A 182 14.30 -5.41 15.03
CA LEU A 182 13.74 -6.01 16.25
C LEU A 182 14.78 -6.82 17.02
N LEU A 183 15.60 -7.61 16.33
CA LEU A 183 16.68 -8.36 16.94
C LEU A 183 17.67 -7.42 17.67
N PHE A 184 18.07 -6.33 17.01
CA PHE A 184 18.95 -5.32 17.62
C PHE A 184 18.29 -4.66 18.83
N LEU A 185 17.01 -4.32 18.74
CA LEU A 185 16.23 -3.74 19.84
C LEU A 185 16.14 -4.69 21.06
N ILE A 186 15.80 -5.95 20.82
CA ILE A 186 15.66 -6.98 21.87
C ILE A 186 17.01 -7.28 22.54
N LEU A 187 18.07 -7.40 21.76
CA LEU A 187 19.42 -7.65 22.24
C LEU A 187 20.10 -6.38 22.79
N ARG A 188 19.45 -5.22 22.70
CA ARG A 188 19.97 -3.91 23.12
C ARG A 188 21.33 -3.58 22.46
N ILE A 189 21.48 -3.95 21.19
CA ILE A 189 22.69 -3.67 20.41
C ILE A 189 22.66 -2.21 19.98
N SER A 190 23.66 -1.43 20.40
CA SER A 190 23.85 -0.06 19.95
C SER A 190 24.47 -0.04 18.56
N ILE A 191 24.06 0.93 17.75
CA ILE A 191 24.58 1.11 16.39
C ILE A 191 25.49 2.34 16.41
N PRO A 192 26.70 2.26 15.84
CA PRO A 192 27.57 3.42 15.71
C PRO A 192 26.92 4.53 14.87
N ASP A 193 27.20 5.80 15.22
CA ASP A 193 26.60 6.96 14.57
C ASP A 193 26.82 6.99 13.06
N PHE A 194 28.00 6.61 12.58
CA PHE A 194 28.28 6.58 11.14
C PHE A 194 27.36 5.60 10.40
N ALA A 195 27.07 4.44 11.00
CA ALA A 195 26.17 3.44 10.40
C ALA A 195 24.72 3.93 10.42
N THR A 196 24.26 4.52 11.54
CA THR A 196 22.93 5.14 11.65
C THR A 196 22.75 6.26 10.63
N ASN A 197 23.75 7.14 10.48
CA ASN A 197 23.72 8.23 9.50
C ASN A 197 23.69 7.69 8.06
N THR A 198 24.52 6.69 7.73
CA THR A 198 24.51 6.06 6.41
C THR A 198 23.17 5.45 6.08
N LEU A 199 22.58 4.67 6.99
CA LEU A 199 21.26 4.07 6.80
C LEU A 199 20.16 5.13 6.68
N THR A 200 20.29 6.24 7.42
CA THR A 200 19.35 7.37 7.33
C THR A 200 19.41 8.04 5.95
N TYR A 201 20.59 8.31 5.41
CA TYR A 201 20.72 8.87 4.05
C TYR A 201 20.11 7.94 3.01
N VAL A 202 20.40 6.64 3.09
CA VAL A 202 19.83 5.63 2.18
C VAL A 202 18.32 5.53 2.37
N GLY A 203 17.82 5.56 3.61
CA GLY A 203 16.38 5.50 3.90
C GLY A 203 15.60 6.70 3.40
N ASN A 204 16.19 7.90 3.45
CA ASN A 204 15.52 9.14 3.04
C ASN A 204 15.19 9.22 1.54
N ILE A 205 15.83 8.41 0.69
CA ILE A 205 15.49 8.36 -0.74
C ILE A 205 14.16 7.64 -1.01
N VAL A 206 13.60 6.88 -0.05
CA VAL A 206 12.36 6.11 -0.23
C VAL A 206 11.23 7.00 -0.72
N THR A 207 10.91 8.06 0.01
CA THR A 207 9.76 8.92 -0.29
C THR A 207 9.86 9.56 -1.68
N PRO A 208 10.91 10.32 -2.03
CA PRO A 208 10.96 10.98 -3.33
C PRO A 208 11.02 9.99 -4.50
N LEU A 209 11.79 8.89 -4.37
CA LEU A 209 11.88 7.91 -5.44
C LEU A 209 10.59 7.11 -5.63
N SER A 210 9.86 6.81 -4.55
CA SER A 210 8.56 6.14 -4.66
C SER A 210 7.53 7.00 -5.39
N LEU A 211 7.51 8.30 -5.12
CA LEU A 211 6.60 9.22 -5.78
C LEU A 211 6.94 9.40 -7.28
N ILE A 212 8.24 9.50 -7.61
CA ILE A 212 8.69 9.51 -9.03
C ILE A 212 8.27 8.19 -9.71
N TYR A 213 8.44 7.04 -9.04
CA TYR A 213 8.02 5.74 -9.57
C TYR A 213 6.53 5.69 -9.89
N ILE A 214 5.68 6.24 -9.02
CA ILE A 214 4.23 6.33 -9.28
C ILE A 214 3.95 7.19 -10.52
N GLY A 215 4.64 8.31 -10.70
CA GLY A 215 4.54 9.14 -11.89
C GLY A 215 4.89 8.37 -13.18
N ILE A 216 5.97 7.56 -13.14
CA ILE A 216 6.37 6.69 -14.24
C ILE A 216 5.28 5.64 -14.55
N VAL A 217 4.73 5.00 -13.52
CA VAL A 217 3.65 4.00 -13.66
C VAL A 217 2.42 4.62 -14.33
N LEU A 218 1.99 5.81 -13.88
CA LEU A 218 0.86 6.53 -14.47
C LEU A 218 1.10 6.91 -15.94
N ALA A 219 2.31 7.38 -16.26
CA ALA A 219 2.67 7.73 -17.63
C ALA A 219 2.65 6.50 -18.58
N LYS A 220 3.18 5.36 -18.12
CA LYS A 220 3.18 4.11 -18.87
C LYS A 220 1.79 3.50 -19.03
N ALA A 221 0.93 3.66 -18.02
CA ALA A 221 -0.46 3.18 -18.09
C ALA A 221 -1.30 3.93 -19.13
N GLY A 222 -1.02 5.21 -19.34
CA GLY A 222 -1.76 6.07 -20.28
C GLY A 222 -3.11 6.54 -19.70
N LEU A 223 -3.27 7.83 -19.46
CA LEU A 223 -4.52 8.40 -18.93
C LEU A 223 -5.70 8.31 -19.90
N ASN A 224 -5.43 8.18 -21.21
CA ASN A 224 -6.45 8.08 -22.25
C ASN A 224 -7.19 6.73 -22.28
N THR A 225 -6.71 5.73 -21.55
CA THR A 225 -7.31 4.38 -21.47
C THR A 225 -8.30 4.23 -20.32
N ILE A 226 -8.55 5.30 -19.57
CA ILE A 226 -9.45 5.30 -18.41
C ILE A 226 -10.88 4.98 -18.83
N ARG A 227 -11.48 3.95 -18.20
CA ARG A 227 -12.86 3.53 -18.40
C ARG A 227 -13.62 3.43 -17.09
N PHE A 228 -14.83 3.98 -17.08
CA PHE A 228 -15.76 3.90 -15.96
C PHE A 228 -16.87 2.88 -16.28
N ASP A 229 -16.56 1.59 -16.21
CA ASP A 229 -17.59 0.56 -16.27
C ASP A 229 -18.08 0.18 -14.85
N LYS A 230 -19.17 -0.59 -14.78
CA LYS A 230 -19.78 -1.01 -13.53
C LYS A 230 -18.77 -1.69 -12.59
N ASP A 231 -17.95 -2.63 -13.11
CA ASP A 231 -17.00 -3.38 -12.30
C ASP A 231 -15.91 -2.45 -11.73
N THR A 232 -15.46 -1.45 -12.51
CA THR A 232 -14.52 -0.41 -12.07
C THR A 232 -15.12 0.44 -10.96
N ILE A 233 -16.35 0.93 -11.12
CA ILE A 233 -17.01 1.78 -10.11
C ILE A 233 -17.19 1.01 -8.81
N VAL A 234 -17.71 -0.24 -8.86
CA VAL A 234 -17.87 -1.07 -7.66
C VAL A 234 -16.53 -1.32 -6.96
N THR A 235 -15.47 -1.55 -7.73
CA THR A 235 -14.12 -1.75 -7.20
C THR A 235 -13.61 -0.51 -6.45
N LEU A 236 -13.78 0.67 -7.04
CA LEU A 236 -13.32 1.94 -6.46
C LEU A 236 -14.15 2.34 -5.22
N VAL A 237 -15.47 2.12 -5.25
CA VAL A 237 -16.33 2.29 -4.07
C VAL A 237 -15.88 1.34 -2.95
N GLY A 238 -15.60 0.09 -3.28
CA GLY A 238 -15.01 -0.87 -2.36
C GLY A 238 -13.73 -0.36 -1.71
N ARG A 239 -12.81 0.15 -2.52
CA ARG A 239 -11.49 0.60 -2.06
C ARG A 239 -11.55 1.86 -1.20
N PHE A 240 -12.30 2.87 -1.64
CA PHE A 240 -12.22 4.20 -1.03
C PHE A 240 -13.32 4.50 -0.02
N ILE A 241 -14.39 3.69 0.00
CA ILE A 241 -15.50 3.87 0.94
C ILE A 241 -15.61 2.67 1.88
N LEU A 242 -15.80 1.47 1.34
CA LEU A 242 -16.10 0.32 2.19
C LEU A 242 -14.88 -0.18 2.97
N ALA A 243 -13.70 -0.20 2.38
CA ALA A 243 -12.48 -0.61 3.09
C ALA A 243 -12.13 0.32 4.27
N PRO A 244 -12.10 1.67 4.12
CA PRO A 244 -11.95 2.57 5.25
C PRO A 244 -13.09 2.48 6.27
N LEU A 245 -14.32 2.27 5.82
CA LEU A 245 -15.46 2.11 6.73
C LEU A 245 -15.34 0.85 7.58
N ILE A 246 -14.95 -0.28 6.98
CA ILE A 246 -14.67 -1.53 7.71
C ILE A 246 -13.57 -1.31 8.75
N MET A 247 -12.46 -0.67 8.35
CA MET A 247 -11.37 -0.34 9.26
C MET A 247 -11.86 0.54 10.41
N LEU A 248 -12.62 1.60 10.11
CA LEU A 248 -13.19 2.50 11.12
C LEU A 248 -14.07 1.75 12.12
N LEU A 249 -14.96 0.88 11.62
CA LEU A 249 -15.85 0.10 12.48
C LEU A 249 -15.04 -0.85 13.38
N VAL A 250 -14.09 -1.59 12.82
CA VAL A 250 -13.23 -2.48 13.61
C VAL A 250 -12.50 -1.71 14.70
N LEU A 251 -11.88 -0.58 14.37
CA LEU A 251 -11.14 0.22 15.34
C LEU A 251 -12.03 0.84 16.42
N LYS A 252 -13.21 1.32 16.03
CA LYS A 252 -14.17 1.87 17.02
C LYS A 252 -14.71 0.82 17.98
N PHE A 253 -14.97 -0.40 17.50
CA PHE A 253 -15.55 -1.45 18.34
C PHE A 253 -14.50 -2.20 19.18
N PHE A 254 -13.32 -2.47 18.63
CA PHE A 254 -12.32 -3.31 19.29
C PHE A 254 -11.17 -2.52 19.92
N ALA A 255 -10.95 -1.26 19.53
CA ALA A 255 -9.84 -0.45 19.97
C ALA A 255 -10.24 1.02 20.24
N PRO A 256 -11.29 1.29 21.07
CA PRO A 256 -11.81 2.64 21.28
C PRO A 256 -10.77 3.61 21.88
N ASN A 257 -9.75 3.09 22.57
CA ASN A 257 -8.70 3.88 23.21
C ASN A 257 -7.37 3.82 22.44
N MET A 258 -7.40 3.50 21.13
CA MET A 258 -6.20 3.44 20.29
C MET A 258 -5.51 4.80 20.23
N VAL A 259 -4.17 4.79 20.22
CA VAL A 259 -3.37 6.02 20.07
C VAL A 259 -3.74 6.70 18.74
N THR A 260 -3.94 8.02 18.79
CA THR A 260 -4.41 8.80 17.64
C THR A 260 -3.54 8.63 16.39
N ALA A 261 -2.22 8.55 16.54
CA ALA A 261 -1.30 8.36 15.41
C ALA A 261 -1.45 6.97 14.77
N GLU A 262 -1.69 5.93 15.57
CA GLU A 262 -1.96 4.57 15.09
C GLU A 262 -3.30 4.51 14.36
N PHE A 263 -4.36 5.04 14.96
CA PHE A 263 -5.69 5.14 14.37
C PHE A 263 -5.65 5.86 13.02
N LYS A 264 -5.06 7.06 12.96
CA LYS A 264 -4.96 7.84 11.73
C LYS A 264 -4.12 7.11 10.67
N THR A 265 -3.03 6.45 11.07
CA THR A 265 -2.21 5.64 10.17
C THR A 265 -3.04 4.52 9.53
N PHE A 266 -3.77 3.71 10.33
CA PHE A 266 -4.58 2.62 9.79
C PHE A 266 -5.71 3.12 8.88
N MET A 267 -6.35 4.22 9.24
CA MET A 267 -7.37 4.84 8.40
C MET A 267 -6.82 5.29 7.05
N ILE A 268 -5.69 6.00 7.02
CA ILE A 268 -5.06 6.45 5.78
C ILE A 268 -4.58 5.27 4.94
N GLN A 269 -3.94 4.26 5.55
CA GLN A 269 -3.49 3.06 4.83
C GLN A 269 -4.66 2.28 4.24
N SER A 270 -5.80 2.22 4.92
CA SER A 270 -7.01 1.56 4.41
C SER A 270 -7.63 2.25 3.19
N ALA A 271 -7.30 3.52 2.94
CA ALA A 271 -7.76 4.30 1.79
C ALA A 271 -6.65 4.57 0.75
N THR A 272 -5.48 3.96 0.87
CA THR A 272 -4.45 4.08 -0.18
C THR A 272 -4.85 3.31 -1.45
N PRO A 273 -4.38 3.72 -2.65
CA PRO A 273 -4.78 3.12 -3.92
C PRO A 273 -4.50 1.62 -4.05
N ALA A 274 -4.96 1.06 -5.15
CA ALA A 274 -4.70 -0.31 -5.55
C ALA A 274 -3.20 -0.61 -5.72
N LEU A 275 -2.82 -1.87 -5.52
CA LEU A 275 -1.44 -2.33 -5.69
C LEU A 275 -0.97 -2.15 -7.13
N ALA A 276 0.17 -1.52 -7.35
CA ALA A 276 0.77 -1.33 -8.68
C ALA A 276 1.13 -2.66 -9.39
N VAL A 277 1.23 -3.76 -8.64
CA VAL A 277 1.54 -5.10 -9.17
C VAL A 277 0.33 -5.84 -9.75
N LEU A 278 -0.90 -5.34 -9.56
CA LEU A 278 -2.12 -6.04 -10.00
C LEU A 278 -2.15 -6.41 -11.49
N PRO A 279 -1.74 -5.55 -12.44
CA PRO A 279 -1.71 -5.94 -13.86
C PRO A 279 -0.79 -7.14 -14.14
N ILE A 280 0.32 -7.22 -13.43
CA ILE A 280 1.28 -8.35 -13.56
C ILE A 280 0.64 -9.63 -13.01
N LEU A 281 -0.01 -9.57 -11.85
CA LEU A 281 -0.70 -10.71 -11.25
C LEU A 281 -1.88 -11.17 -12.12
N ALA A 282 -2.65 -10.24 -12.69
CA ALA A 282 -3.73 -10.53 -13.63
C ALA A 282 -3.19 -11.23 -14.88
N SER A 283 -2.06 -10.77 -15.44
CA SER A 283 -1.41 -11.42 -16.58
C SER A 283 -0.98 -12.85 -16.26
N GLN A 284 -0.36 -13.07 -15.09
CA GLN A 284 0.05 -14.40 -14.65
C GLN A 284 -1.13 -15.36 -14.46
N GLY A 285 -2.26 -14.84 -13.93
CA GLY A 285 -3.52 -15.57 -13.74
C GLY A 285 -4.38 -15.70 -15.01
N LYS A 286 -3.97 -15.13 -16.15
CA LYS A 286 -4.79 -15.03 -17.37
C LYS A 286 -6.13 -14.29 -17.14
N GLY A 287 -6.13 -13.35 -16.20
CA GLY A 287 -7.25 -12.46 -15.90
C GLY A 287 -7.36 -11.28 -16.85
N ASP A 288 -8.11 -10.26 -16.46
CA ASP A 288 -8.30 -9.02 -17.23
C ASP A 288 -7.21 -7.98 -16.89
N VAL A 289 -6.12 -7.98 -17.65
CA VAL A 289 -4.99 -7.05 -17.47
C VAL A 289 -5.43 -5.60 -17.71
N GLU A 290 -6.29 -5.36 -18.73
CA GLU A 290 -6.79 -4.02 -19.04
C GLU A 290 -7.60 -3.45 -17.88
N PHE A 291 -8.51 -4.23 -17.32
CA PHE A 291 -9.27 -3.85 -16.13
C PHE A 291 -8.35 -3.59 -14.91
N SER A 292 -7.37 -4.46 -14.68
CA SER A 292 -6.43 -4.30 -13.57
C SER A 292 -5.59 -3.03 -13.71
N THR A 293 -5.13 -2.71 -14.92
CA THR A 293 -4.40 -1.47 -15.23
C THR A 293 -5.28 -0.25 -15.00
N ASN A 294 -6.52 -0.29 -15.50
CA ASN A 294 -7.51 0.78 -15.34
C ASN A 294 -7.79 1.07 -13.85
N VAL A 295 -7.99 0.03 -13.04
CA VAL A 295 -8.23 0.16 -11.60
C VAL A 295 -7.03 0.78 -10.87
N VAL A 296 -5.80 0.34 -11.19
CA VAL A 296 -4.58 0.91 -10.61
C VAL A 296 -4.45 2.39 -10.97
N THR A 297 -4.63 2.73 -12.25
CA THR A 297 -4.53 4.11 -12.72
C THR A 297 -5.58 5.01 -12.08
N LEU A 298 -6.86 4.61 -12.15
CA LEU A 298 -7.95 5.39 -11.55
C LEU A 298 -7.82 5.55 -10.06
N SER A 299 -7.53 4.47 -9.33
CA SER A 299 -7.35 4.58 -7.89
C SER A 299 -6.17 5.48 -7.53
N THR A 300 -5.08 5.44 -8.31
CA THR A 300 -3.91 6.31 -8.10
C THR A 300 -4.22 7.78 -8.40
N VAL A 301 -5.09 8.08 -9.36
CA VAL A 301 -5.54 9.46 -9.63
C VAL A 301 -6.51 9.93 -8.54
N LEU A 302 -7.49 9.09 -8.20
CA LEU A 302 -8.54 9.46 -7.25
C LEU A 302 -8.02 9.66 -5.82
N PHE A 303 -6.92 9.00 -5.41
CA PHE A 303 -6.40 9.17 -4.07
C PHE A 303 -6.02 10.62 -3.77
N ILE A 304 -5.67 11.40 -4.79
CA ILE A 304 -5.34 12.84 -4.67
C ILE A 304 -6.51 13.62 -4.05
N VAL A 305 -7.73 13.19 -4.32
CA VAL A 305 -8.95 13.82 -3.78
C VAL A 305 -9.43 13.10 -2.50
N VAL A 306 -9.35 11.78 -2.49
CA VAL A 306 -9.87 10.96 -1.38
C VAL A 306 -9.11 11.20 -0.09
N ILE A 307 -7.78 11.29 -0.14
CA ILE A 307 -6.98 11.44 1.09
C ILE A 307 -7.20 12.77 1.81
N PRO A 308 -7.25 13.95 1.13
CA PRO A 308 -7.61 15.20 1.80
C PRO A 308 -8.99 15.15 2.47
N ILE A 309 -9.98 14.55 1.80
CA ILE A 309 -11.32 14.39 2.36
C ILE A 309 -11.26 13.52 3.61
N LEU A 310 -10.63 12.34 3.52
CA LEU A 310 -10.51 11.44 4.66
C LEU A 310 -9.75 12.10 5.83
N GLN A 311 -8.65 12.78 5.55
CA GLN A 311 -7.87 13.47 6.58
C GLN A 311 -8.70 14.56 7.28
N THR A 312 -9.53 15.28 6.53
CA THR A 312 -10.45 16.29 7.10
C THR A 312 -11.52 15.64 7.99
N LEU A 313 -12.00 14.46 7.63
CA LEU A 313 -12.97 13.70 8.43
C LEU A 313 -12.36 13.10 9.70
N LEU A 314 -11.05 12.87 9.70
CA LEU A 314 -10.32 12.32 10.84
C LEU A 314 -9.84 13.39 11.84
N GLY A 315 -10.06 14.66 11.55
CA GLY A 315 -9.76 15.80 12.45
C GLY A 315 -8.30 16.10 12.58
#